data_57c8f477ee0995d991df856e1e4e0c6d
#
_entry.id   57c8f477ee0995d991df856e1e4e0c6d
#
_cell.length_a   1.000
_cell.length_b   1.000
_cell.length_c   1.000
_cell.angle_alpha   90.00
_cell.angle_beta   90.00
_cell.angle_gamma   90.00
#
_symmetry.space_group_name_H-M   'P 1'
#
loop_
_entity.id
_entity.type
_entity.pdbx_description
1 polymer ?
#
loop_
_entity_poly.entity_id
_entity_poly.type
_entity_poly.pdbx_seq_one_letter_code
_entity_poly.pdbx_strand_id
1 'polypeptide(L)'
;MNMTPKEIVSELDKHVVGQARAKRAVAIALRNRWRRQQIEEPLRHEITPKNILMIGPTGVGKTEIARRLAKLADAPFIKIEATKFTEVGYVGRDVDTIIRDLVDIGIKQTRELETRKVRTRAEDAAEDRILDVLLPPARDFGFTPDGNASPEKDDKNTTRQTFRKRLREGALDDREIELELNDAAPSMEIMAPPGMEEMTEQIKSMFSGLGNQRKKARKIKIKEAMKLLIEEEAAKLVNEEELKQKAIANVEQNGIVFLDEIDKIATRSQNGNADVSRAGVQRDLLPLVEGTTVNTKYGMIKTDHILFIASGAFHLSKPSDLIPELQGRFPIRVELDSLSIADFERILTGTDACLTKQYEALLATEGVKIEFAHSGIKRLAEISHTVNEKTENIGARRLYTVMEKLLEEISFTAGEAGVDGLLIDAGYVNERLGELAVDEDMSRYVL
;
A
#
# COMPACT_ATOMS: atom_id res chain seq x y z
N MET A 1 -8.27 16.67 -4.37
CA MET A 1 -7.85 16.19 -5.71
C MET A 1 -8.61 16.94 -6.82
N ASN A 2 -7.90 17.65 -7.70
CA ASN A 2 -8.57 18.53 -8.69
C ASN A 2 -8.58 17.96 -10.13
N MET A 3 -8.28 16.65 -10.28
CA MET A 3 -8.19 15.98 -11.59
C MET A 3 -9.57 15.72 -12.20
N THR A 4 -9.69 15.95 -13.49
CA THR A 4 -10.86 15.57 -14.28
C THR A 4 -10.90 14.05 -14.52
N PRO A 5 -12.06 13.44 -14.87
CA PRO A 5 -12.09 12.02 -15.21
C PRO A 5 -11.14 11.62 -16.35
N LYS A 6 -10.89 12.49 -17.31
CA LYS A 6 -9.96 12.24 -18.42
C LYS A 6 -8.51 12.19 -17.93
N GLU A 7 -8.11 13.10 -17.04
CA GLU A 7 -6.79 13.10 -16.43
C GLU A 7 -6.58 11.87 -15.54
N ILE A 8 -7.59 11.44 -14.78
CA ILE A 8 -7.53 10.21 -13.99
C ILE A 8 -7.31 8.99 -14.91
N VAL A 9 -8.01 8.91 -16.03
CA VAL A 9 -7.81 7.84 -17.01
C VAL A 9 -6.39 7.88 -17.57
N SER A 10 -5.89 9.07 -17.93
CA SER A 10 -4.52 9.25 -18.44
C SER A 10 -3.46 8.79 -17.43
N GLU A 11 -3.65 9.08 -16.13
CA GLU A 11 -2.76 8.58 -15.09
C GLU A 11 -2.83 7.05 -14.92
N LEU A 12 -4.03 6.48 -15.03
CA LEU A 12 -4.19 5.02 -15.01
C LEU A 12 -3.56 4.35 -16.25
N ASP A 13 -3.55 5.03 -17.41
CA ASP A 13 -2.95 4.53 -18.65
C ASP A 13 -1.42 4.33 -18.55
N LYS A 14 -0.75 5.06 -17.65
CA LYS A 14 0.69 4.87 -17.36
C LYS A 14 1.01 3.53 -16.70
N HIS A 15 0.03 2.89 -16.09
CA HIS A 15 0.23 1.69 -15.28
C HIS A 15 -0.55 0.47 -15.74
N VAL A 16 -1.69 0.68 -16.39
CA VAL A 16 -2.58 -0.40 -16.83
C VAL A 16 -2.86 -0.24 -18.32
N VAL A 17 -2.55 -1.25 -19.09
CA VAL A 17 -2.79 -1.28 -20.54
C VAL A 17 -4.23 -1.69 -20.82
N GLY A 18 -4.85 -1.10 -21.84
CA GLY A 18 -6.22 -1.42 -22.23
C GLY A 18 -7.28 -1.03 -21.21
N GLN A 19 -8.35 -1.81 -21.10
CA GLN A 19 -9.41 -1.74 -20.08
C GLN A 19 -10.11 -0.38 -19.99
N ALA A 20 -10.36 0.29 -21.12
CA ALA A 20 -10.87 1.66 -21.18
C ALA A 20 -12.22 1.84 -20.43
N ARG A 21 -13.12 0.85 -20.50
CA ARG A 21 -14.42 0.88 -19.80
C ARG A 21 -14.23 0.90 -18.29
N ALA A 22 -13.36 0.01 -17.76
CA ALA A 22 -13.11 -0.07 -16.33
C ALA A 22 -12.43 1.20 -15.79
N LYS A 23 -11.42 1.73 -16.48
CA LYS A 23 -10.75 2.99 -16.12
C LYS A 23 -11.73 4.16 -16.10
N ARG A 24 -12.61 4.25 -17.10
CA ARG A 24 -13.65 5.28 -17.17
C ARG A 24 -14.63 5.19 -16.00
N ALA A 25 -15.10 3.99 -15.66
CA ALA A 25 -16.04 3.78 -14.56
C ALA A 25 -15.42 4.20 -13.20
N VAL A 26 -14.20 3.76 -12.91
CA VAL A 26 -13.52 4.14 -11.66
C VAL A 26 -13.16 5.62 -11.60
N ALA A 27 -12.77 6.23 -12.74
CA ALA A 27 -12.51 7.66 -12.82
C ALA A 27 -13.76 8.50 -12.54
N ILE A 28 -14.91 8.08 -13.05
CA ILE A 28 -16.21 8.72 -12.76
C ILE A 28 -16.57 8.56 -11.29
N ALA A 29 -16.40 7.37 -10.72
CA ALA A 29 -16.68 7.11 -9.31
C ALA A 29 -15.82 8.00 -8.39
N LEU A 30 -14.52 8.13 -8.68
CA LEU A 30 -13.63 9.01 -7.93
C LEU A 30 -14.05 10.50 -8.07
N ARG A 31 -14.35 10.94 -9.29
CA ARG A 31 -14.79 12.33 -9.52
C ARG A 31 -16.11 12.64 -8.84
N ASN A 32 -17.03 11.68 -8.78
CA ASN A 32 -18.31 11.86 -8.10
C ASN A 32 -18.13 12.03 -6.58
N ARG A 33 -17.12 11.42 -5.96
CA ARG A 33 -16.77 11.71 -4.57
C ARG A 33 -16.37 13.17 -4.37
N TRP A 34 -15.50 13.68 -5.23
CA TRP A 34 -15.10 15.08 -5.18
C TRP A 34 -16.28 16.00 -5.40
N ARG A 35 -17.17 15.70 -6.39
CA ARG A 35 -18.40 16.46 -6.63
C ARG A 35 -19.29 16.49 -5.41
N ARG A 36 -19.49 15.33 -4.76
CA ARG A 36 -20.28 15.22 -3.53
C ARG A 36 -19.75 16.14 -2.42
N GLN A 37 -18.43 16.23 -2.25
CA GLN A 37 -17.82 17.11 -1.24
C GLN A 37 -18.08 18.61 -1.50
N GLN A 38 -18.47 19.00 -2.71
CA GLN A 38 -18.80 20.38 -3.07
C GLN A 38 -20.29 20.70 -2.87
N ILE A 39 -21.11 19.71 -2.52
CA ILE A 39 -22.55 19.87 -2.33
C ILE A 39 -22.82 20.20 -0.87
N GLU A 40 -23.74 21.12 -0.63
CA GLU A 40 -24.20 21.51 0.71
C GLU A 40 -25.09 20.44 1.35
N GLU A 41 -25.16 20.46 2.67
CA GLU A 41 -26.09 19.63 3.42
C GLU A 41 -27.54 20.19 3.33
N PRO A 42 -28.57 19.32 3.36
CA PRO A 42 -28.54 17.88 3.69
C PRO A 42 -28.27 16.94 2.51
N LEU A 43 -28.33 17.41 1.26
CA LEU A 43 -28.24 16.58 0.05
C LEU A 43 -26.91 15.79 -0.02
N ARG A 44 -25.86 16.33 0.54
CA ARG A 44 -24.55 15.66 0.60
C ARG A 44 -24.60 14.29 1.31
N HIS A 45 -25.43 14.15 2.35
CA HIS A 45 -25.58 12.90 3.10
C HIS A 45 -26.35 11.85 2.33
N GLU A 46 -27.30 12.26 1.49
CA GLU A 46 -28.14 11.36 0.69
C GLU A 46 -27.38 10.73 -0.50
N ILE A 47 -26.24 11.32 -0.89
CA ILE A 47 -25.46 10.85 -2.04
C ILE A 47 -24.47 9.78 -1.60
N THR A 48 -24.79 8.52 -1.87
CA THR A 48 -23.91 7.37 -1.63
C THR A 48 -23.04 7.07 -2.85
N PRO A 49 -21.83 6.51 -2.67
CA PRO A 49 -21.00 6.06 -3.79
C PRO A 49 -21.69 4.94 -4.56
N LYS A 50 -21.46 4.89 -5.87
CA LYS A 50 -21.93 3.80 -6.71
C LYS A 50 -20.86 2.73 -6.79
N ASN A 51 -21.10 1.60 -6.12
CA ASN A 51 -20.16 0.49 -6.09
C ASN A 51 -20.02 -0.16 -7.47
N ILE A 52 -18.87 -0.76 -7.72
CA ILE A 52 -18.48 -1.27 -9.03
C ILE A 52 -18.22 -2.77 -8.95
N LEU A 53 -18.81 -3.53 -9.87
CA LEU A 53 -18.48 -4.94 -10.10
C LEU A 53 -17.63 -5.05 -11.36
N MET A 54 -16.37 -5.49 -11.20
CA MET A 54 -15.43 -5.76 -12.29
C MET A 54 -15.46 -7.25 -12.64
N ILE A 55 -15.79 -7.56 -13.89
CA ILE A 55 -15.95 -8.91 -14.40
C ILE A 55 -14.86 -9.15 -15.45
N GLY A 56 -14.14 -10.24 -15.38
CA GLY A 56 -13.15 -10.58 -16.40
C GLY A 56 -12.06 -11.52 -15.91
N PRO A 57 -11.24 -12.05 -16.82
CA PRO A 57 -10.22 -13.04 -16.51
C PRO A 57 -9.23 -12.61 -15.44
N THR A 58 -8.50 -13.55 -14.87
CA THR A 58 -7.41 -13.27 -13.94
C THR A 58 -6.27 -12.54 -14.66
N GLY A 59 -5.57 -11.64 -13.96
CA GLY A 59 -4.37 -10.99 -14.49
C GLY A 59 -4.60 -9.89 -15.53
N VAL A 60 -5.84 -9.43 -15.78
CA VAL A 60 -6.13 -8.34 -16.74
C VAL A 60 -6.09 -6.93 -16.13
N GLY A 61 -5.67 -6.80 -14.87
CA GLY A 61 -5.47 -5.51 -14.22
C GLY A 61 -6.57 -5.04 -13.29
N LYS A 62 -7.60 -5.85 -12.94
CA LYS A 62 -8.70 -5.47 -12.04
C LYS A 62 -8.20 -4.85 -10.73
N THR A 63 -7.36 -5.56 -10.00
CA THR A 63 -6.78 -5.09 -8.72
C THR A 63 -5.89 -3.87 -8.90
N GLU A 64 -5.11 -3.83 -9.99
CA GLU A 64 -4.17 -2.73 -10.23
C GLU A 64 -4.90 -1.42 -10.52
N ILE A 65 -6.01 -1.45 -11.27
CA ILE A 65 -6.87 -0.29 -11.50
C ILE A 65 -7.34 0.28 -10.15
N ALA A 66 -7.86 -0.56 -9.26
CA ALA A 66 -8.37 -0.12 -7.96
C ALA A 66 -7.25 0.43 -7.05
N ARG A 67 -6.10 -0.24 -7.02
CA ARG A 67 -4.93 0.19 -6.25
C ARG A 67 -4.40 1.54 -6.72
N ARG A 68 -4.25 1.74 -8.03
CA ARG A 68 -3.79 3.00 -8.60
C ARG A 68 -4.79 4.12 -8.39
N LEU A 69 -6.08 3.83 -8.52
CA LEU A 69 -7.14 4.78 -8.19
C LEU A 69 -7.02 5.28 -6.76
N ALA A 70 -6.86 4.36 -5.81
CA ALA A 70 -6.73 4.70 -4.39
C ALA A 70 -5.47 5.54 -4.12
N LYS A 71 -4.35 5.19 -4.75
CA LYS A 71 -3.11 5.97 -4.66
C LYS A 71 -3.26 7.38 -5.22
N LEU A 72 -3.93 7.54 -6.36
CA LEU A 72 -4.22 8.86 -6.95
C LEU A 72 -5.12 9.72 -6.05
N ALA A 73 -6.00 9.08 -5.29
CA ALA A 73 -6.94 9.75 -4.40
C ALA A 73 -6.39 10.03 -3.00
N ASP A 74 -5.18 9.56 -2.67
CA ASP A 74 -4.65 9.47 -1.30
C ASP A 74 -5.66 8.82 -0.34
N ALA A 75 -6.41 7.84 -0.85
CA ALA A 75 -7.48 7.16 -0.14
C ALA A 75 -6.95 5.92 0.60
N PRO A 76 -7.41 5.67 1.83
CA PRO A 76 -7.20 4.38 2.49
C PRO A 76 -7.76 3.25 1.61
N PHE A 77 -6.92 2.22 1.37
CA PHE A 77 -7.24 1.13 0.46
C PHE A 77 -6.93 -0.22 1.07
N ILE A 78 -7.90 -1.12 1.01
CA ILE A 78 -7.69 -2.51 1.39
C ILE A 78 -8.14 -3.44 0.26
N LYS A 79 -7.33 -4.48 0.00
CA LYS A 79 -7.69 -5.60 -0.87
C LYS A 79 -7.92 -6.83 -0.01
N ILE A 80 -9.07 -7.47 -0.17
CA ILE A 80 -9.45 -8.69 0.53
C ILE A 80 -10.08 -9.66 -0.45
N GLU A 81 -9.81 -10.95 -0.28
CA GLU A 81 -10.45 -12.03 -1.02
C GLU A 81 -11.72 -12.46 -0.28
N ALA A 82 -12.84 -12.50 -1.00
CA ALA A 82 -14.14 -12.86 -0.43
C ALA A 82 -14.15 -14.27 0.19
N THR A 83 -13.28 -15.16 -0.32
CA THR A 83 -13.11 -16.54 0.16
C THR A 83 -12.48 -16.65 1.55
N LYS A 84 -11.88 -15.57 2.09
CA LYS A 84 -11.28 -15.57 3.45
C LYS A 84 -12.31 -15.44 4.57
N PHE A 85 -13.54 -15.11 4.23
CA PHE A 85 -14.63 -14.98 5.19
C PHE A 85 -15.43 -16.27 5.26
N THR A 86 -15.94 -16.53 6.44
CA THR A 86 -16.91 -17.60 6.71
C THR A 86 -18.12 -16.99 7.37
N GLU A 87 -19.27 -17.66 7.23
CA GLU A 87 -20.50 -17.26 7.91
C GLU A 87 -20.27 -17.08 9.42
N VAL A 88 -20.87 -16.04 10.00
CA VAL A 88 -20.77 -15.76 11.43
C VAL A 88 -21.16 -17.01 12.25
N GLY A 89 -20.27 -17.43 13.16
CA GLY A 89 -20.44 -18.63 13.97
C GLY A 89 -19.63 -19.86 13.52
N TYR A 90 -19.01 -19.83 12.35
CA TYR A 90 -18.01 -20.80 11.91
C TYR A 90 -16.58 -20.27 12.13
N VAL A 91 -15.59 -21.16 12.15
CA VAL A 91 -14.18 -20.78 12.28
C VAL A 91 -13.74 -20.02 11.02
N GLY A 92 -13.64 -18.70 11.11
CA GLY A 92 -13.21 -17.82 10.02
C GLY A 92 -13.15 -16.36 10.45
N ARG A 93 -12.76 -15.48 9.52
CA ARG A 93 -12.70 -14.03 9.76
C ARG A 93 -14.11 -13.44 9.65
N ASP A 94 -14.46 -12.60 10.61
CA ASP A 94 -15.63 -11.74 10.57
C ASP A 94 -15.44 -10.65 9.50
N VAL A 95 -16.51 -10.33 8.76
CA VAL A 95 -16.50 -9.31 7.70
C VAL A 95 -16.21 -7.91 8.24
N ASP A 96 -16.52 -7.61 9.50
CA ASP A 96 -16.21 -6.34 10.16
C ASP A 96 -14.69 -6.08 10.24
N THR A 97 -13.89 -7.15 10.19
CA THR A 97 -12.41 -7.00 10.13
C THR A 97 -11.94 -6.21 8.92
N ILE A 98 -12.70 -6.18 7.81
CA ILE A 98 -12.44 -5.37 6.63
C ILE A 98 -12.31 -3.89 7.01
N ILE A 99 -13.28 -3.42 7.78
CA ILE A 99 -13.32 -2.01 8.18
C ILE A 99 -12.29 -1.71 9.25
N ARG A 100 -12.07 -2.64 10.20
CA ARG A 100 -11.02 -2.50 11.22
C ARG A 100 -9.63 -2.38 10.58
N ASP A 101 -9.31 -3.26 9.63
CA ASP A 101 -8.05 -3.24 8.89
C ASP A 101 -7.92 -1.96 8.02
N LEU A 102 -9.03 -1.51 7.39
CA LEU A 102 -9.05 -0.27 6.60
C LEU A 102 -8.74 0.96 7.46
N VAL A 103 -9.27 1.00 8.68
CA VAL A 103 -9.00 2.10 9.63
C VAL A 103 -7.55 2.07 10.08
N ASP A 104 -6.97 0.91 10.37
CA ASP A 104 -5.55 0.79 10.72
C ASP A 104 -4.65 1.34 9.60
N ILE A 105 -4.98 1.02 8.34
CA ILE A 105 -4.30 1.58 7.17
C ILE A 105 -4.48 3.11 7.11
N GLY A 106 -5.69 3.61 7.33
CA GLY A 106 -6.01 5.03 7.30
C GLY A 106 -5.25 5.83 8.37
N ILE A 107 -5.18 5.29 9.60
CA ILE A 107 -4.40 5.88 10.71
C ILE A 107 -2.92 5.94 10.35
N LYS A 108 -2.35 4.83 9.83
CA LYS A 108 -0.95 4.77 9.43
C LYS A 108 -0.64 5.78 8.32
N GLN A 109 -1.47 5.82 7.29
CA GLN A 109 -1.32 6.77 6.17
C GLN A 109 -1.41 8.22 6.62
N THR A 110 -2.39 8.55 7.47
CA THR A 110 -2.56 9.91 8.00
C THR A 110 -1.36 10.29 8.88
N ARG A 111 -0.86 9.37 9.71
CA ARG A 111 0.32 9.60 10.53
C ARG A 111 1.55 9.90 9.68
N GLU A 112 1.79 9.13 8.62
CA GLU A 112 2.90 9.37 7.70
C GLU A 112 2.79 10.76 7.02
N LEU A 113 1.58 11.17 6.64
CA LEU A 113 1.34 12.48 6.04
C LEU A 113 1.57 13.62 7.04
N GLU A 114 1.04 13.52 8.27
CA GLU A 114 1.24 14.55 9.30
C GLU A 114 2.71 14.62 9.75
N THR A 115 3.39 13.48 9.91
CA THR A 115 4.83 13.42 10.20
C THR A 115 5.65 14.13 9.11
N ARG A 116 5.31 13.91 7.83
CA ARG A 116 6.01 14.62 6.73
C ARG A 116 5.83 16.13 6.79
N LYS A 117 4.65 16.63 7.18
CA LYS A 117 4.38 18.06 7.32
C LYS A 117 5.19 18.73 8.42
N VAL A 118 5.41 18.02 9.54
CA VAL A 118 6.15 18.54 10.68
C VAL A 118 7.65 18.24 10.63
N ARG A 119 8.10 17.50 9.62
CA ARG A 119 9.48 16.97 9.54
C ARG A 119 10.55 18.06 9.66
N THR A 120 10.43 19.16 8.93
CA THR A 120 11.41 20.26 8.99
C THR A 120 11.51 20.85 10.41
N ARG A 121 10.36 21.02 11.08
CA ARG A 121 10.33 21.50 12.46
C ARG A 121 10.91 20.46 13.43
N ALA A 122 10.67 19.18 13.17
CA ALA A 122 11.24 18.09 13.95
C ALA A 122 12.76 17.98 13.75
N GLU A 123 13.26 18.21 12.52
CA GLU A 123 14.70 18.29 12.22
C GLU A 123 15.37 19.43 12.98
N ASP A 124 14.79 20.62 12.96
CA ASP A 124 15.32 21.77 13.73
C ASP A 124 15.33 21.50 15.26
N ALA A 125 14.25 20.90 15.79
CA ALA A 125 14.18 20.54 17.21
C ALA A 125 15.18 19.43 17.58
N ALA A 126 15.39 18.44 16.71
CA ALA A 126 16.40 17.40 16.92
C ALA A 126 17.83 17.96 16.90
N GLU A 127 18.12 18.89 15.96
CA GLU A 127 19.39 19.63 15.94
C GLU A 127 19.63 20.37 17.25
N ASP A 128 18.61 21.07 17.74
CA ASP A 128 18.73 21.81 19.00
C ASP A 128 19.02 20.89 20.19
N ARG A 129 18.38 19.72 20.28
CA ARG A 129 18.66 18.73 21.32
C ARG A 129 20.09 18.17 21.24
N ILE A 130 20.60 17.89 20.04
CA ILE A 130 21.99 17.44 19.88
C ILE A 130 22.97 18.56 20.29
N LEU A 131 22.68 19.79 19.91
CA LEU A 131 23.49 20.94 20.31
C LEU A 131 23.48 21.16 21.82
N ASP A 132 22.37 20.94 22.52
CA ASP A 132 22.27 21.02 23.97
C ASP A 132 23.12 19.97 24.70
N VAL A 133 23.25 18.76 24.07
CA VAL A 133 24.15 17.70 24.59
C VAL A 133 25.62 18.04 24.32
N LEU A 134 25.92 18.60 23.14
CA LEU A 134 27.30 18.96 22.76
C LEU A 134 27.81 20.21 23.48
N LEU A 135 26.93 21.13 23.82
CA LEU A 135 27.19 22.42 24.43
C LEU A 135 26.27 22.61 25.67
N PRO A 136 26.48 21.85 26.75
CA PRO A 136 25.64 21.95 27.94
C PRO A 136 25.69 23.36 28.47
N PRO A 137 24.55 23.92 28.94
CA PRO A 137 24.52 25.23 29.55
C PRO A 137 25.50 25.24 30.72
N ALA A 138 26.30 26.31 30.82
CA ALA A 138 27.19 26.51 31.97
C ALA A 138 26.35 26.41 33.24
N ARG A 139 26.71 25.49 34.15
CA ARG A 139 26.10 25.42 35.46
C ARG A 139 26.30 26.78 36.12
N ASP A 140 25.20 27.52 36.37
CA ASP A 140 25.23 28.71 37.21
C ASP A 140 25.64 28.29 38.63
N PHE A 141 26.93 28.34 38.91
CA PHE A 141 27.40 28.40 40.27
C PHE A 141 27.10 29.82 40.75
N GLY A 142 26.03 29.95 41.51
CA GLY A 142 25.58 31.18 42.10
C GLY A 142 26.69 31.92 42.84
N PHE A 143 26.45 33.24 42.94
CA PHE A 143 27.21 34.27 43.61
C PHE A 143 28.32 34.98 42.81
N THR A 144 27.91 36.03 42.10
CA THR A 144 28.67 37.26 42.08
C THR A 144 27.71 38.45 42.14
N PRO A 145 27.79 39.29 43.20
CA PRO A 145 27.06 40.56 43.28
C PRO A 145 27.96 41.64 42.67
N ASP A 146 27.91 41.80 41.36
CA ASP A 146 28.34 43.06 40.73
C ASP A 146 27.78 43.19 39.33
N GLY A 147 27.05 44.26 39.13
CA GLY A 147 26.36 44.60 37.91
C GLY A 147 27.30 45.06 36.79
N ASN A 148 27.79 44.15 35.99
CA ASN A 148 28.32 44.44 34.66
C ASN A 148 27.83 43.39 33.68
N ALA A 149 27.02 43.81 32.72
CA ALA A 149 26.54 42.99 31.63
C ALA A 149 27.75 42.51 30.82
N SER A 150 28.10 41.24 30.99
CA SER A 150 29.22 40.59 30.30
C SER A 150 28.85 40.25 28.84
N PRO A 151 29.80 40.38 27.91
CA PRO A 151 29.62 40.08 26.47
C PRO A 151 29.54 38.58 26.14
N GLU A 152 29.31 37.70 27.11
CA GLU A 152 29.27 36.24 26.96
C GLU A 152 28.07 35.66 26.19
N LYS A 153 27.01 36.43 25.94
CA LYS A 153 25.84 35.97 25.19
C LYS A 153 26.06 35.86 23.70
N ASP A 154 26.91 36.71 23.14
CA ASP A 154 27.17 36.71 21.69
C ASP A 154 28.14 35.61 21.26
N ASP A 155 29.13 35.26 22.08
CA ASP A 155 30.08 34.18 21.80
C ASP A 155 29.42 32.77 21.83
N LYS A 156 28.47 32.56 22.76
CA LYS A 156 27.71 31.29 22.85
C LYS A 156 26.83 31.08 21.61
N ASN A 157 26.23 32.15 21.11
CA ASN A 157 25.38 32.08 19.92
C ASN A 157 26.20 31.78 18.67
N THR A 158 27.39 32.35 18.54
CA THR A 158 28.32 32.13 17.44
C THR A 158 28.87 30.70 17.45
N THR A 159 29.20 30.17 18.64
CA THR A 159 29.66 28.77 18.78
C THR A 159 28.56 27.78 18.44
N ARG A 160 27.32 28.00 18.92
CA ARG A 160 26.15 27.15 18.61
C ARG A 160 25.85 27.15 17.12
N GLN A 161 25.93 28.29 16.44
CA GLN A 161 25.76 28.38 14.99
C GLN A 161 26.86 27.63 14.22
N THR A 162 28.13 27.70 14.69
CA THR A 162 29.25 26.97 14.10
C THR A 162 29.06 25.46 14.22
N PHE A 163 28.63 24.97 15.39
CA PHE A 163 28.33 23.56 15.60
C PHE A 163 27.11 23.10 14.77
N ARG A 164 26.06 23.93 14.66
CA ARG A 164 24.91 23.65 13.80
C ARG A 164 25.33 23.51 12.34
N LYS A 165 26.19 24.38 11.84
CA LYS A 165 26.74 24.29 10.48
C LYS A 165 27.52 22.98 10.27
N ARG A 166 28.41 22.62 11.19
CA ARG A 166 29.18 21.36 11.13
C ARG A 166 28.29 20.12 11.20
N LEU A 167 27.18 20.19 11.97
CA LEU A 167 26.20 19.12 12.06
C LEU A 167 25.48 18.91 10.72
N ARG A 168 25.06 20.00 10.06
CA ARG A 168 24.44 19.97 8.74
C ARG A 168 25.38 19.52 7.62
N GLU A 169 26.66 19.82 7.76
CA GLU A 169 27.71 19.36 6.82
C GLU A 169 28.14 17.89 7.06
N GLY A 170 27.59 17.22 8.07
CA GLY A 170 27.92 15.83 8.39
C GLY A 170 29.30 15.64 9.06
N ALA A 171 30.02 16.72 9.37
CA ALA A 171 31.36 16.65 9.95
C ALA A 171 31.42 16.05 11.37
N LEU A 172 30.26 15.90 12.01
CA LEU A 172 30.12 15.35 13.37
C LEU A 172 29.43 13.99 13.40
N ASP A 173 29.08 13.40 12.26
CA ASP A 173 28.25 12.19 12.13
C ASP A 173 28.81 10.98 12.90
N ASP A 174 30.12 10.79 12.89
CA ASP A 174 30.78 9.67 13.56
C ASP A 174 31.08 9.90 15.06
N ARG A 175 30.82 11.08 15.57
CA ARG A 175 31.01 11.39 16.99
C ARG A 175 29.94 10.72 17.83
N GLU A 176 30.35 10.05 18.91
CA GLU A 176 29.44 9.46 19.88
C GLU A 176 28.95 10.52 20.88
N ILE A 177 27.66 10.50 21.16
CA ILE A 177 27.02 11.30 22.19
C ILE A 177 26.21 10.39 23.11
N GLU A 178 26.07 10.78 24.35
CA GLU A 178 25.23 10.11 25.33
C GLU A 178 23.85 10.82 25.34
N LEU A 179 22.82 10.11 24.90
CA LEU A 179 21.46 10.60 24.80
C LEU A 179 20.54 9.78 25.67
N GLU A 180 19.69 10.51 26.40
CA GLU A 180 18.52 9.93 27.05
C GLU A 180 17.41 9.75 26.02
N LEU A 181 17.29 8.53 25.53
CA LEU A 181 16.19 8.14 24.65
C LEU A 181 15.08 7.49 25.48
N ASN A 182 13.83 7.84 25.15
CA ASN A 182 12.71 7.06 25.61
C ASN A 182 12.83 5.66 25.00
N ASP A 183 13.19 4.65 25.80
CA ASP A 183 13.04 3.27 25.36
C ASP A 183 11.55 3.10 25.01
N ALA A 184 11.22 3.07 23.73
CA ALA A 184 9.99 2.45 23.29
C ALA A 184 10.11 1.01 23.78
N ALA A 185 9.47 0.71 24.92
CA ALA A 185 9.42 -0.66 25.40
C ALA A 185 8.99 -1.51 24.19
N PRO A 186 9.70 -2.61 23.89
CA PRO A 186 9.24 -3.51 22.84
C PRO A 186 7.79 -3.81 23.20
N SER A 187 6.88 -3.39 22.33
CA SER A 187 5.47 -3.76 22.49
C SER A 187 5.47 -5.27 22.52
N MET A 188 5.37 -5.86 23.72
CA MET A 188 5.05 -7.26 23.84
C MET A 188 3.71 -7.39 23.12
N GLU A 189 3.72 -7.86 21.89
CA GLU A 189 2.54 -8.39 21.24
C GLU A 189 2.13 -9.62 22.05
N ILE A 190 1.32 -9.37 23.06
CA ILE A 190 0.60 -10.46 23.73
C ILE A 190 -0.42 -10.92 22.68
N MET A 191 -0.08 -11.96 21.93
CA MET A 191 -1.04 -12.65 21.07
C MET A 191 -2.12 -13.24 21.96
N ALA A 192 -3.20 -12.51 22.12
CA ALA A 192 -4.39 -13.00 22.76
C ALA A 192 -5.18 -13.91 21.79
N PRO A 193 -5.78 -14.98 22.26
CA PRO A 193 -6.74 -15.75 21.47
C PRO A 193 -7.89 -14.85 20.99
N PRO A 194 -8.49 -15.14 19.82
CA PRO A 194 -9.64 -14.38 19.33
C PRO A 194 -10.76 -14.32 20.38
N GLY A 195 -11.23 -13.11 20.68
CA GLY A 195 -12.29 -12.87 21.66
C GLY A 195 -11.85 -12.34 23.04
N MET A 196 -10.54 -12.17 23.30
CA MET A 196 -10.01 -11.60 24.55
C MET A 196 -9.32 -10.23 24.35
N GLU A 197 -9.63 -9.54 23.28
CA GLU A 197 -8.99 -8.27 22.88
C GLU A 197 -9.20 -7.17 23.93
N GLU A 198 -10.41 -7.05 24.49
CA GLU A 198 -10.71 -6.03 25.52
C GLU A 198 -9.94 -6.27 26.83
N MET A 199 -9.74 -7.54 27.21
CA MET A 199 -8.99 -7.86 28.42
C MET A 199 -7.48 -7.58 28.23
N THR A 200 -6.99 -7.77 27.01
CA THR A 200 -5.60 -7.47 26.67
C THR A 200 -5.33 -5.97 26.65
N GLU A 201 -6.29 -5.16 26.20
CA GLU A 201 -6.18 -3.68 26.28
C GLU A 201 -6.26 -3.18 27.72
N GLN A 202 -7.11 -3.74 28.56
CA GLN A 202 -7.15 -3.40 29.99
C GLN A 202 -5.85 -3.76 30.70
N ILE A 203 -5.27 -4.92 30.42
CA ILE A 203 -3.98 -5.33 30.95
C ILE A 203 -2.86 -4.39 30.42
N LYS A 204 -2.87 -4.05 29.12
CA LYS A 204 -1.94 -3.12 28.51
C LYS A 204 -2.02 -1.71 29.11
N SER A 205 -3.22 -1.22 29.37
CA SER A 205 -3.45 0.08 30.03
C SER A 205 -3.00 0.08 31.49
N MET A 206 -3.19 -1.01 32.23
CA MET A 206 -2.67 -1.16 33.58
C MET A 206 -1.13 -1.20 33.62
N PHE A 207 -0.49 -1.90 32.68
CA PHE A 207 0.96 -1.95 32.59
C PHE A 207 1.57 -0.63 32.06
N SER A 208 0.90 0.10 31.17
CA SER A 208 1.34 1.42 30.73
C SER A 208 1.25 2.49 31.82
N GLY A 209 0.32 2.36 32.76
CA GLY A 209 0.20 3.24 33.92
C GLY A 209 1.26 3.00 35.02
N LEU A 210 1.85 1.81 35.09
CA LEU A 210 2.93 1.47 36.05
C LEU A 210 4.35 1.60 35.46
N GLY A 211 4.46 1.73 34.15
CA GLY A 211 5.74 1.87 33.45
C GLY A 211 6.24 3.32 33.53
N ASN A 212 6.93 3.68 34.60
CA ASN A 212 7.80 4.83 34.61
C ASN A 212 8.70 4.71 33.36
N GLN A 213 8.56 5.64 32.40
CA GLN A 213 9.42 5.71 31.22
C GLN A 213 10.87 5.84 31.70
N ARG A 214 11.55 4.71 31.84
CA ARG A 214 12.96 4.68 32.18
C ARG A 214 13.74 5.21 30.98
N LYS A 215 14.10 6.47 31.05
CA LYS A 215 15.08 7.05 30.13
C LYS A 215 16.38 6.28 30.34
N LYS A 216 16.86 5.59 29.33
CA LYS A 216 18.18 4.97 29.35
C LYS A 216 19.14 5.84 28.55
N ALA A 217 20.18 6.30 29.22
CA ALA A 217 21.30 6.91 28.54
C ALA A 217 22.00 5.88 27.66
N ARG A 218 22.04 6.12 26.35
CA ARG A 218 22.74 5.30 25.35
C ARG A 218 23.80 6.13 24.67
N LYS A 219 24.99 5.53 24.49
CA LYS A 219 26.03 6.08 23.61
C LYS A 219 25.77 5.65 22.19
N ILE A 220 25.49 6.60 21.33
CA ILE A 220 25.19 6.37 19.90
C ILE A 220 25.88 7.46 19.07
N LYS A 221 26.14 7.14 17.79
CA LYS A 221 26.68 8.10 16.83
C LYS A 221 25.66 9.18 16.52
N ILE A 222 26.13 10.41 16.31
CA ILE A 222 25.25 11.58 16.00
C ILE A 222 24.34 11.30 14.82
N LYS A 223 24.82 10.62 13.78
CA LYS A 223 24.02 10.24 12.61
C LYS A 223 22.81 9.37 12.96
N GLU A 224 22.96 8.43 13.87
CA GLU A 224 21.88 7.56 14.34
C GLU A 224 20.97 8.31 15.33
N ALA A 225 21.60 9.09 16.23
CA ALA A 225 20.90 9.96 17.18
C ALA A 225 19.96 10.92 16.46
N MET A 226 20.40 11.57 15.39
CA MET A 226 19.60 12.49 14.59
C MET A 226 18.33 11.83 14.05
N LYS A 227 18.44 10.63 13.49
CA LYS A 227 17.27 9.90 12.97
C LYS A 227 16.24 9.62 14.07
N LEU A 228 16.71 9.08 15.20
CA LEU A 228 15.84 8.74 16.34
C LEU A 228 15.18 9.98 16.95
N LEU A 229 15.94 11.08 17.08
CA LEU A 229 15.42 12.33 17.61
C LEU A 229 14.41 12.99 16.68
N ILE A 230 14.63 12.95 15.35
CA ILE A 230 13.64 13.46 14.39
C ILE A 230 12.32 12.71 14.51
N GLU A 231 12.36 11.38 14.65
CA GLU A 231 11.17 10.56 14.84
C GLU A 231 10.48 10.88 16.17
N GLU A 232 11.23 11.04 17.26
CA GLU A 232 10.69 11.38 18.58
C GLU A 232 10.07 12.79 18.59
N GLU A 233 10.76 13.80 18.03
CA GLU A 233 10.26 15.17 17.96
C GLU A 233 9.06 15.28 17.00
N ALA A 234 9.09 14.58 15.87
CA ALA A 234 7.92 14.53 14.99
C ALA A 234 6.70 13.92 15.67
N ALA A 235 6.89 12.85 16.46
CA ALA A 235 5.81 12.25 17.24
C ALA A 235 5.24 13.21 18.30
N LYS A 236 6.06 14.05 18.93
CA LYS A 236 5.60 15.08 19.89
C LYS A 236 4.82 16.22 19.23
N LEU A 237 5.19 16.57 17.98
CA LEU A 237 4.54 17.64 17.22
C LEU A 237 3.21 17.25 16.61
N VAL A 238 2.93 15.95 16.50
CA VAL A 238 1.66 15.42 15.97
C VAL A 238 0.66 15.25 17.12
N ASN A 239 -0.50 15.88 16.99
CA ASN A 239 -1.60 15.68 17.93
C ASN A 239 -2.32 14.37 17.58
N GLU A 240 -2.16 13.34 18.41
CA GLU A 240 -2.73 12.01 18.20
C GLU A 240 -4.26 12.02 18.11
N GLU A 241 -4.96 12.86 18.88
CA GLU A 241 -6.42 12.93 18.84
C GLU A 241 -6.92 13.55 17.53
N GLU A 242 -6.30 14.65 17.11
CA GLU A 242 -6.62 15.29 15.83
C GLU A 242 -6.27 14.38 14.65
N LEU A 243 -5.18 13.63 14.75
CA LEU A 243 -4.78 12.61 13.75
C LEU A 243 -5.84 11.53 13.63
N LYS A 244 -6.34 10.98 14.75
CA LYS A 244 -7.40 9.96 14.74
C LYS A 244 -8.67 10.48 14.09
N GLN A 245 -9.12 11.67 14.46
CA GLN A 245 -10.33 12.27 13.87
C GLN A 245 -10.18 12.48 12.36
N LYS A 246 -9.04 13.00 11.91
CA LYS A 246 -8.74 13.17 10.47
C LYS A 246 -8.70 11.84 9.74
N ALA A 247 -8.09 10.82 10.34
CA ALA A 247 -8.00 9.49 9.74
C ALA A 247 -9.37 8.82 9.63
N ILE A 248 -10.19 8.87 10.69
CA ILE A 248 -11.57 8.36 10.69
C ILE A 248 -12.37 9.05 9.58
N ALA A 249 -12.38 10.38 9.55
CA ALA A 249 -13.07 11.14 8.52
C ALA A 249 -12.59 10.78 7.10
N ASN A 250 -11.28 10.56 6.92
CA ASN A 250 -10.72 10.14 5.63
C ASN A 250 -11.17 8.73 5.25
N VAL A 251 -11.20 7.78 6.19
CA VAL A 251 -11.70 6.42 5.95
C VAL A 251 -13.16 6.43 5.57
N GLU A 252 -14.01 7.08 6.34
CA GLU A 252 -15.45 7.15 6.08
C GLU A 252 -15.78 7.82 4.74
N GLN A 253 -15.09 8.91 4.39
CA GLN A 253 -15.42 9.71 3.20
C GLN A 253 -14.67 9.25 1.94
N ASN A 254 -13.49 8.68 2.08
CA ASN A 254 -12.59 8.37 0.97
C ASN A 254 -12.14 6.90 0.91
N GLY A 255 -12.45 6.07 1.91
CA GLY A 255 -12.05 4.67 1.97
C GLY A 255 -12.46 3.87 0.72
N ILE A 256 -11.62 2.96 0.28
CA ILE A 256 -11.87 2.05 -0.84
C ILE A 256 -11.60 0.62 -0.39
N VAL A 257 -12.63 -0.22 -0.51
CA VAL A 257 -12.56 -1.66 -0.25
C VAL A 257 -12.61 -2.39 -1.58
N PHE A 258 -11.59 -3.20 -1.87
CA PHE A 258 -11.56 -4.07 -3.03
C PHE A 258 -11.80 -5.52 -2.61
N LEU A 259 -12.96 -6.05 -2.99
CA LEU A 259 -13.38 -7.43 -2.73
C LEU A 259 -13.02 -8.28 -3.95
N ASP A 260 -11.96 -9.08 -3.84
CA ASP A 260 -11.54 -9.98 -4.92
C ASP A 260 -12.23 -11.34 -4.82
N GLU A 261 -12.31 -12.05 -5.93
CA GLU A 261 -12.89 -13.40 -6.03
C GLU A 261 -14.33 -13.52 -5.54
N ILE A 262 -15.17 -12.47 -5.76
CA ILE A 262 -16.59 -12.48 -5.36
C ILE A 262 -17.38 -13.60 -6.05
N ASP A 263 -16.95 -14.04 -7.23
CA ASP A 263 -17.53 -15.15 -7.97
C ASP A 263 -17.39 -16.49 -7.27
N LYS A 264 -16.42 -16.64 -6.35
CA LYS A 264 -16.22 -17.88 -5.59
C LYS A 264 -17.24 -18.06 -4.45
N ILE A 265 -17.84 -16.98 -3.99
CA ILE A 265 -18.93 -17.01 -3.00
C ILE A 265 -20.32 -16.96 -3.64
N ALA A 266 -20.41 -16.84 -4.99
CA ALA A 266 -21.66 -16.97 -5.71
C ALA A 266 -22.20 -18.41 -5.60
N THR A 267 -23.48 -18.56 -5.31
CA THR A 267 -24.13 -19.86 -5.10
C THR A 267 -24.71 -20.39 -6.41
N ARG A 268 -24.31 -21.59 -6.79
CA ARG A 268 -24.89 -22.32 -7.94
C ARG A 268 -25.96 -23.27 -7.44
N SER A 269 -27.17 -22.80 -7.19
CA SER A 269 -28.36 -23.61 -6.90
C SER A 269 -28.21 -24.97 -6.19
N GLN A 270 -28.80 -25.05 -5.01
CA GLN A 270 -29.63 -26.14 -4.46
C GLN A 270 -29.00 -27.39 -3.84
N ASN A 271 -27.72 -27.70 -3.89
CA ASN A 271 -27.26 -29.00 -3.33
C ASN A 271 -25.95 -28.90 -2.54
N GLY A 272 -26.03 -28.55 -1.24
CA GLY A 272 -24.94 -28.82 -0.30
C GLY A 272 -24.71 -27.78 0.78
N ASN A 273 -24.17 -28.22 1.93
CA ASN A 273 -23.79 -27.37 3.07
C ASN A 273 -22.81 -26.24 2.72
N ALA A 274 -21.99 -26.43 1.68
CA ALA A 274 -21.05 -25.43 1.17
C ALA A 274 -21.75 -24.20 0.55
N ASP A 275 -22.93 -24.37 -0.05
CA ASP A 275 -23.68 -23.27 -0.65
C ASP A 275 -24.39 -22.43 0.40
N VAL A 276 -24.77 -23.00 1.54
CA VAL A 276 -25.34 -22.26 2.67
C VAL A 276 -24.30 -21.31 3.26
N SER A 277 -23.07 -21.78 3.48
CA SER A 277 -21.97 -20.95 4.00
C SER A 277 -21.60 -19.81 3.04
N ARG A 278 -21.57 -20.04 1.72
CA ARG A 278 -21.31 -19.00 0.71
C ARG A 278 -22.40 -17.94 0.68
N ALA A 279 -23.66 -18.35 0.78
CA ALA A 279 -24.78 -17.41 0.89
C ALA A 279 -24.74 -16.61 2.20
N GLY A 280 -24.27 -17.23 3.31
CA GLY A 280 -24.03 -16.57 4.57
C GLY A 280 -23.04 -15.43 4.44
N VAL A 281 -21.86 -15.68 3.84
CA VAL A 281 -20.84 -14.63 3.60
C VAL A 281 -21.39 -13.46 2.79
N GLN A 282 -22.21 -13.72 1.75
CA GLN A 282 -22.83 -12.65 0.98
C GLN A 282 -23.79 -11.81 1.83
N ARG A 283 -24.56 -12.45 2.74
CA ARG A 283 -25.49 -11.76 3.67
C ARG A 283 -24.72 -10.94 4.71
N ASP A 284 -23.58 -11.45 5.19
CA ASP A 284 -22.72 -10.75 6.16
C ASP A 284 -22.04 -9.54 5.53
N LEU A 285 -21.66 -9.60 4.23
CA LEU A 285 -21.11 -8.47 3.50
C LEU A 285 -22.16 -7.39 3.19
N LEU A 286 -23.43 -7.74 3.09
CA LEU A 286 -24.49 -6.84 2.66
C LEU A 286 -24.60 -5.58 3.53
N PRO A 287 -24.63 -5.64 4.88
CA PRO A 287 -24.69 -4.46 5.74
C PRO A 287 -23.52 -3.50 5.50
N LEU A 288 -22.30 -4.03 5.30
CA LEU A 288 -21.13 -3.18 5.04
C LEU A 288 -21.28 -2.38 3.74
N VAL A 289 -21.84 -3.02 2.71
CA VAL A 289 -22.01 -2.41 1.37
C VAL A 289 -23.23 -1.49 1.31
N GLU A 290 -24.24 -1.74 2.16
CA GLU A 290 -25.44 -0.92 2.29
C GLU A 290 -25.24 0.37 3.10
N GLY A 291 -24.33 0.30 4.06
CA GLY A 291 -24.08 1.35 5.05
C GLY A 291 -24.45 0.85 6.45
N THR A 292 -23.45 0.72 7.29
CA THR A 292 -23.58 0.33 8.70
C THR A 292 -22.51 1.02 9.54
N THR A 293 -22.61 0.86 10.85
CA THR A 293 -21.61 1.35 11.79
C THR A 293 -20.83 0.18 12.37
N VAL A 294 -19.53 0.17 12.18
CA VAL A 294 -18.61 -0.84 12.68
C VAL A 294 -17.83 -0.30 13.87
N ASN A 295 -17.77 -1.08 14.96
CA ASN A 295 -16.97 -0.72 16.12
C ASN A 295 -15.51 -1.11 15.93
N THR A 296 -14.61 -0.15 16.15
CA THR A 296 -13.17 -0.32 16.03
C THR A 296 -12.46 0.20 17.29
N LYS A 297 -11.20 -0.16 17.49
CA LYS A 297 -10.38 0.37 18.61
C LYS A 297 -10.18 1.90 18.58
N TYR A 298 -10.49 2.55 17.45
CA TYR A 298 -10.42 4.02 17.30
C TYR A 298 -11.77 4.71 17.41
N GLY A 299 -12.86 3.96 17.54
CA GLY A 299 -14.22 4.44 17.60
C GLY A 299 -15.13 3.80 16.55
N MET A 300 -16.34 4.31 16.44
CA MET A 300 -17.35 3.85 15.49
C MET A 300 -17.06 4.42 14.10
N ILE A 301 -17.14 3.59 13.07
CA ILE A 301 -16.90 3.94 11.67
C ILE A 301 -18.15 3.67 10.84
N LYS A 302 -18.62 4.68 10.12
CA LYS A 302 -19.75 4.55 9.19
C LYS A 302 -19.27 4.15 7.81
N THR A 303 -19.91 3.15 7.21
CA THR A 303 -19.51 2.62 5.90
C THR A 303 -20.27 3.24 4.70
N ASP A 304 -21.26 4.11 4.96
CA ASP A 304 -22.16 4.69 3.96
C ASP A 304 -21.48 5.33 2.76
N HIS A 305 -20.28 5.86 2.94
CA HIS A 305 -19.53 6.58 1.89
C HIS A 305 -18.23 5.88 1.48
N ILE A 306 -17.96 4.69 2.00
CA ILE A 306 -16.87 3.84 1.53
C ILE A 306 -17.21 3.28 0.16
N LEU A 307 -16.28 3.31 -0.78
CA LEU A 307 -16.46 2.72 -2.10
C LEU A 307 -16.08 1.26 -2.09
N PHE A 308 -17.03 0.40 -2.42
CA PHE A 308 -16.76 -1.01 -2.62
C PHE A 308 -16.58 -1.29 -4.12
N ILE A 309 -15.47 -1.95 -4.45
CA ILE A 309 -15.18 -2.44 -5.79
C ILE A 309 -15.03 -3.96 -5.67
N ALA A 310 -15.99 -4.69 -6.19
CA ALA A 310 -15.93 -6.14 -6.22
C ALA A 310 -15.33 -6.60 -7.54
N SER A 311 -14.61 -7.73 -7.53
CA SER A 311 -14.07 -8.34 -8.73
C SER A 311 -14.23 -9.85 -8.73
N GLY A 312 -14.47 -10.40 -9.91
CA GLY A 312 -14.58 -11.84 -10.13
C GLY A 312 -14.28 -12.20 -11.57
N ALA A 313 -13.84 -13.45 -11.77
CA ALA A 313 -13.63 -13.98 -13.11
C ALA A 313 -14.96 -14.42 -13.76
N PHE A 314 -15.88 -14.94 -12.96
CA PHE A 314 -17.20 -15.43 -13.39
C PHE A 314 -17.14 -16.46 -14.54
N HIS A 315 -16.08 -17.28 -14.59
CA HIS A 315 -15.94 -18.34 -15.58
C HIS A 315 -16.95 -19.48 -15.34
N LEU A 316 -17.14 -19.82 -14.07
CA LEU A 316 -18.01 -20.92 -13.67
C LEU A 316 -19.36 -20.44 -13.11
N SER A 317 -19.46 -19.23 -12.62
CA SER A 317 -20.67 -18.57 -12.10
C SER A 317 -21.00 -17.35 -12.93
N LYS A 318 -22.20 -16.80 -12.76
CA LYS A 318 -22.64 -15.56 -13.37
C LYS A 318 -22.84 -14.48 -12.29
N PRO A 319 -22.79 -13.20 -12.63
CA PRO A 319 -23.17 -12.15 -11.68
C PRO A 319 -24.59 -12.30 -11.13
N SER A 320 -25.48 -12.97 -11.88
CA SER A 320 -26.84 -13.31 -11.43
C SER A 320 -26.91 -14.40 -10.36
N ASP A 321 -25.81 -15.09 -10.09
CA ASP A 321 -25.74 -16.13 -9.04
C ASP A 321 -25.38 -15.53 -7.66
N LEU A 322 -25.08 -14.23 -7.59
CA LEU A 322 -25.03 -13.49 -6.34
C LEU A 322 -26.46 -13.26 -5.84
N ILE A 323 -26.63 -13.13 -4.51
CA ILE A 323 -27.94 -12.81 -3.96
C ILE A 323 -28.50 -11.49 -4.52
N PRO A 324 -29.81 -11.38 -4.81
CA PRO A 324 -30.40 -10.20 -5.48
C PRO A 324 -30.09 -8.86 -4.79
N GLU A 325 -30.07 -8.87 -3.47
CA GLU A 325 -29.79 -7.70 -2.65
C GLU A 325 -28.38 -7.19 -2.92
N LEU A 326 -27.39 -8.08 -2.93
CA LEU A 326 -25.99 -7.72 -3.21
C LEU A 326 -25.80 -7.26 -4.67
N GLN A 327 -26.50 -7.90 -5.63
CA GLN A 327 -26.50 -7.45 -7.02
C GLN A 327 -26.97 -6.00 -7.16
N GLY A 328 -28.01 -5.59 -6.41
CA GLY A 328 -28.55 -4.25 -6.40
C GLY A 328 -27.57 -3.20 -5.84
N ARG A 329 -26.64 -3.63 -4.98
CA ARG A 329 -25.62 -2.74 -4.38
C ARG A 329 -24.37 -2.53 -5.23
N PHE A 330 -24.25 -3.29 -6.33
CA PHE A 330 -23.20 -3.11 -7.35
C PHE A 330 -23.82 -2.67 -8.70
N PRO A 331 -24.35 -1.45 -8.80
CA PRO A 331 -25.08 -0.98 -9.98
C PRO A 331 -24.19 -0.78 -11.20
N ILE A 332 -22.90 -0.52 -11.00
CA ILE A 332 -21.94 -0.35 -12.10
C ILE A 332 -21.26 -1.68 -12.37
N ARG A 333 -21.56 -2.28 -13.53
CA ARG A 333 -20.92 -3.51 -13.98
C ARG A 333 -20.00 -3.20 -15.14
N VAL A 334 -18.75 -3.66 -15.05
CA VAL A 334 -17.72 -3.40 -16.04
C VAL A 334 -17.04 -4.70 -16.40
N GLU A 335 -17.04 -5.03 -17.68
CA GLU A 335 -16.34 -6.17 -18.24
C GLU A 335 -14.93 -5.73 -18.65
N LEU A 336 -13.94 -6.52 -18.28
CA LEU A 336 -12.54 -6.39 -18.66
C LEU A 336 -12.23 -7.49 -19.69
N ASP A 337 -11.65 -7.08 -20.80
CA ASP A 337 -11.31 -7.96 -21.89
C ASP A 337 -10.01 -8.75 -21.59
N SER A 338 -9.88 -9.92 -22.20
CA SER A 338 -8.62 -10.65 -22.24
C SER A 338 -7.56 -9.82 -22.94
N LEU A 339 -6.30 -9.99 -22.53
CA LEU A 339 -5.19 -9.23 -23.10
C LEU A 339 -4.81 -9.79 -24.48
N SER A 340 -4.70 -8.92 -25.47
CA SER A 340 -4.19 -9.23 -26.81
C SER A 340 -2.65 -9.25 -26.84
N ILE A 341 -2.06 -9.78 -27.90
CA ILE A 341 -0.60 -9.73 -28.12
C ILE A 341 -0.08 -8.27 -28.05
N ALA A 342 -0.79 -7.35 -28.67
CA ALA A 342 -0.43 -5.93 -28.61
C ALA A 342 -0.50 -5.34 -27.19
N ASP A 343 -1.42 -5.83 -26.34
CA ASP A 343 -1.47 -5.43 -24.94
C ASP A 343 -0.28 -5.99 -24.16
N PHE A 344 0.15 -7.22 -24.41
CA PHE A 344 1.36 -7.79 -23.82
C PHE A 344 2.61 -7.02 -24.21
N GLU A 345 2.78 -6.65 -25.49
CA GLU A 345 3.89 -5.79 -25.94
C GLU A 345 3.89 -4.45 -25.20
N ARG A 346 2.71 -3.82 -25.05
CA ARG A 346 2.58 -2.55 -24.34
C ARG A 346 2.84 -2.69 -22.83
N ILE A 347 2.51 -3.80 -22.22
CA ILE A 347 2.82 -4.09 -20.80
C ILE A 347 4.34 -4.21 -20.62
N LEU A 348 5.03 -4.84 -21.57
CA LEU A 348 6.47 -5.00 -21.52
C LEU A 348 7.25 -3.70 -21.72
N THR A 349 6.68 -2.70 -22.44
CA THR A 349 7.43 -1.50 -22.85
C THR A 349 6.82 -0.17 -22.44
N GLY A 350 5.48 -0.10 -22.36
CA GLY A 350 4.74 1.15 -22.32
C GLY A 350 4.34 1.63 -20.92
N THR A 351 4.56 0.83 -19.89
CA THR A 351 4.26 1.25 -18.52
C THR A 351 5.49 1.84 -17.84
N ASP A 352 5.29 2.75 -16.87
CA ASP A 352 6.39 3.45 -16.19
C ASP A 352 7.40 2.49 -15.53
N ALA A 353 6.90 1.39 -14.98
CA ALA A 353 7.70 0.34 -14.36
C ALA A 353 7.50 -0.99 -15.10
N CYS A 354 7.73 -1.01 -16.41
CA CYS A 354 7.60 -2.22 -17.21
C CYS A 354 8.64 -3.28 -16.82
N LEU A 355 8.32 -4.55 -17.07
CA LEU A 355 9.16 -5.68 -16.68
C LEU A 355 10.56 -5.59 -17.30
N THR A 356 10.68 -5.21 -18.57
CA THR A 356 11.97 -5.05 -19.24
C THR A 356 12.90 -4.11 -18.46
N LYS A 357 12.42 -2.92 -18.08
CA LYS A 357 13.20 -1.96 -17.28
C LYS A 357 13.54 -2.47 -15.89
N GLN A 358 12.64 -3.27 -15.28
CA GLN A 358 12.91 -3.84 -13.95
C GLN A 358 14.07 -4.82 -14.02
N TYR A 359 14.10 -5.74 -14.98
CA TYR A 359 15.18 -6.71 -15.15
C TYR A 359 16.48 -6.07 -15.64
N GLU A 360 16.41 -5.07 -16.54
CA GLU A 360 17.58 -4.26 -16.92
C GLU A 360 18.23 -3.61 -15.69
N ALA A 361 17.43 -2.97 -14.84
CA ALA A 361 17.94 -2.34 -13.63
C ALA A 361 18.46 -3.36 -12.61
N LEU A 362 17.82 -4.52 -12.49
CA LEU A 362 18.21 -5.58 -11.56
C LEU A 362 19.60 -6.15 -11.93
N LEU A 363 19.78 -6.56 -13.18
CA LEU A 363 21.05 -7.14 -13.65
C LEU A 363 22.19 -6.11 -13.76
N ALA A 364 21.83 -4.84 -13.98
CA ALA A 364 22.82 -3.77 -13.96
C ALA A 364 23.50 -3.59 -12.59
N THR A 365 22.88 -4.02 -11.49
CA THR A 365 23.49 -3.97 -10.15
C THR A 365 24.71 -4.88 -10.04
N GLU A 366 24.76 -5.94 -10.86
CA GLU A 366 25.88 -6.90 -10.94
C GLU A 366 26.79 -6.64 -12.16
N GLY A 367 26.58 -5.49 -12.84
CA GLY A 367 27.39 -5.08 -13.98
C GLY A 367 26.96 -5.68 -15.33
N VAL A 368 25.93 -6.52 -15.35
CA VAL A 368 25.41 -7.14 -16.57
C VAL A 368 24.42 -6.19 -17.27
N LYS A 369 24.69 -5.83 -18.51
CA LYS A 369 23.81 -5.00 -19.34
C LYS A 369 22.97 -5.89 -20.25
N ILE A 370 21.67 -5.92 -20.04
CA ILE A 370 20.72 -6.55 -20.97
C ILE A 370 19.98 -5.47 -21.76
N GLU A 371 19.67 -5.78 -23.00
CA GLU A 371 18.86 -4.93 -23.89
C GLU A 371 17.81 -5.77 -24.59
N PHE A 372 16.56 -5.32 -24.55
CA PHE A 372 15.46 -6.01 -25.22
C PHE A 372 15.23 -5.42 -26.60
N ALA A 373 15.55 -6.17 -27.64
CA ALA A 373 15.20 -5.81 -29.01
C ALA A 373 13.69 -5.85 -29.22
N HIS A 374 13.16 -5.02 -30.11
CA HIS A 374 11.74 -5.02 -30.45
C HIS A 374 11.23 -6.41 -30.92
N SER A 375 12.07 -7.13 -31.70
CA SER A 375 11.76 -8.49 -32.12
C SER A 375 11.64 -9.49 -30.97
N GLY A 376 12.48 -9.35 -29.94
CA GLY A 376 12.42 -10.14 -28.71
C GLY A 376 11.15 -9.85 -27.90
N ILE A 377 10.82 -8.59 -27.70
CA ILE A 377 9.59 -8.15 -27.02
C ILE A 377 8.34 -8.71 -27.69
N LYS A 378 8.26 -8.58 -29.02
CA LYS A 378 7.15 -9.12 -29.80
C LYS A 378 7.04 -10.63 -29.64
N ARG A 379 8.17 -11.35 -29.69
CA ARG A 379 8.18 -12.79 -29.54
C ARG A 379 7.78 -13.25 -28.14
N LEU A 380 8.22 -12.54 -27.09
CA LEU A 380 7.77 -12.77 -25.71
C LEU A 380 6.26 -12.59 -25.55
N ALA A 381 5.70 -11.53 -26.15
CA ALA A 381 4.26 -11.29 -26.15
C ALA A 381 3.48 -12.41 -26.85
N GLU A 382 3.93 -12.88 -28.01
CA GLU A 382 3.34 -13.97 -28.74
C GLU A 382 3.36 -15.29 -27.93
N ILE A 383 4.50 -15.63 -27.34
CA ILE A 383 4.63 -16.85 -26.51
C ILE A 383 3.71 -16.75 -25.30
N SER A 384 3.73 -15.64 -24.57
CA SER A 384 2.90 -15.46 -23.39
C SER A 384 1.40 -15.55 -23.70
N HIS A 385 0.98 -14.98 -24.83
CA HIS A 385 -0.40 -15.08 -25.30
C HIS A 385 -0.76 -16.52 -25.67
N THR A 386 0.08 -17.20 -26.45
CA THR A 386 -0.13 -18.58 -26.89
C THR A 386 -0.22 -19.55 -25.70
N VAL A 387 0.64 -19.39 -24.72
CA VAL A 387 0.59 -20.23 -23.51
C VAL A 387 -0.69 -19.96 -22.71
N ASN A 388 -1.13 -18.70 -22.59
CA ASN A 388 -2.41 -18.37 -21.94
C ASN A 388 -3.63 -18.95 -22.67
N GLU A 389 -3.56 -19.11 -24.00
CA GLU A 389 -4.65 -19.74 -24.77
C GLU A 389 -4.67 -21.26 -24.63
N LYS A 390 -3.50 -21.90 -24.58
CA LYS A 390 -3.36 -23.34 -24.47
C LYS A 390 -3.51 -23.91 -23.08
N THR A 391 -3.19 -23.08 -22.04
CA THR A 391 -3.23 -23.47 -20.63
C THR A 391 -4.24 -22.65 -19.85
N GLU A 392 -4.07 -22.51 -18.55
CA GLU A 392 -4.87 -21.60 -17.73
C GLU A 392 -4.51 -20.14 -18.04
N ASN A 393 -5.52 -19.35 -18.40
CA ASN A 393 -5.33 -17.92 -18.69
C ASN A 393 -5.13 -17.12 -17.38
N ILE A 394 -3.88 -16.83 -17.06
CA ILE A 394 -3.49 -15.99 -15.91
C ILE A 394 -3.17 -14.55 -16.31
N GLY A 395 -3.47 -14.16 -17.55
CA GLY A 395 -3.29 -12.81 -18.07
C GLY A 395 -1.83 -12.33 -18.02
N ALA A 396 -1.61 -11.09 -17.64
CA ALA A 396 -0.28 -10.48 -17.58
C ALA A 396 0.68 -11.17 -16.58
N ARG A 397 0.18 -11.96 -15.64
CA ARG A 397 1.06 -12.74 -14.73
C ARG A 397 1.93 -13.72 -15.50
N ARG A 398 1.48 -14.19 -16.67
CA ARG A 398 2.27 -15.05 -17.55
C ARG A 398 3.59 -14.41 -17.98
N LEU A 399 3.62 -13.09 -18.15
CA LEU A 399 4.85 -12.38 -18.48
C LEU A 399 5.95 -12.56 -17.43
N TYR A 400 5.58 -12.61 -16.15
CA TYR A 400 6.56 -12.84 -15.08
C TYR A 400 7.17 -14.23 -15.19
N THR A 401 6.35 -15.26 -15.33
CA THR A 401 6.85 -16.64 -15.44
C THR A 401 7.72 -16.85 -16.68
N VAL A 402 7.31 -16.26 -17.81
CA VAL A 402 8.06 -16.31 -19.07
C VAL A 402 9.39 -15.55 -18.95
N MET A 403 9.41 -14.38 -18.31
CA MET A 403 10.64 -13.59 -18.11
C MET A 403 11.60 -14.28 -17.14
N GLU A 404 11.12 -14.83 -16.03
CA GLU A 404 11.95 -15.58 -15.10
C GLU A 404 12.63 -16.75 -15.81
N LYS A 405 11.88 -17.51 -16.62
CA LYS A 405 12.45 -18.62 -17.37
C LYS A 405 13.43 -18.19 -18.46
N LEU A 406 13.13 -17.08 -19.15
CA LEU A 406 14.03 -16.51 -20.16
C LEU A 406 15.38 -16.12 -19.59
N LEU A 407 15.36 -15.51 -18.39
CA LEU A 407 16.54 -14.89 -17.77
C LEU A 407 17.18 -15.77 -16.70
N GLU A 408 16.69 -17.00 -16.49
CA GLU A 408 17.15 -17.93 -15.45
C GLU A 408 18.66 -18.11 -15.45
N GLU A 409 19.25 -18.44 -16.61
CA GLU A 409 20.68 -18.73 -16.75
C GLU A 409 21.54 -17.48 -16.58
N ILE A 410 21.13 -16.34 -17.18
CA ILE A 410 21.90 -15.11 -17.05
C ILE A 410 21.83 -14.56 -15.62
N SER A 411 20.69 -14.73 -14.94
CA SER A 411 20.54 -14.34 -13.55
C SER A 411 21.37 -15.21 -12.61
N PHE A 412 21.59 -16.50 -12.97
CA PHE A 412 22.41 -17.40 -12.18
C PHE A 412 23.92 -17.14 -12.36
N THR A 413 24.32 -16.75 -13.57
CA THR A 413 25.73 -16.47 -13.92
C THR A 413 26.12 -15.01 -13.78
N ALA A 414 25.17 -14.12 -13.45
CA ALA A 414 25.42 -12.71 -13.19
C ALA A 414 26.47 -12.54 -12.08
N GLY A 415 27.45 -11.67 -12.30
CA GLY A 415 28.56 -11.47 -11.37
C GLY A 415 29.78 -12.35 -11.64
N GLU A 416 29.72 -13.35 -12.54
CA GLU A 416 30.89 -14.08 -12.99
C GLU A 416 31.68 -13.26 -14.02
N ALA A 417 33.02 -13.39 -14.01
CA ALA A 417 33.88 -12.67 -14.95
C ALA A 417 33.62 -13.07 -16.40
N GLY A 418 33.20 -12.12 -17.25
CA GLY A 418 33.04 -12.34 -18.69
C GLY A 418 31.59 -12.23 -19.21
N VAL A 419 30.62 -11.87 -18.37
CA VAL A 419 29.23 -11.62 -18.80
C VAL A 419 29.05 -10.10 -18.99
N ASP A 420 29.42 -9.58 -20.17
CA ASP A 420 29.45 -8.12 -20.41
C ASP A 420 28.12 -7.52 -20.92
N GLY A 421 27.25 -8.31 -21.49
CA GLY A 421 25.95 -7.84 -21.98
C GLY A 421 25.25 -8.84 -22.88
N LEU A 422 23.92 -8.75 -22.94
CA LEU A 422 23.09 -9.64 -23.73
C LEU A 422 22.01 -8.86 -24.47
N LEU A 423 21.93 -9.07 -25.79
CA LEU A 423 20.82 -8.61 -26.60
C LEU A 423 19.73 -9.71 -26.67
N ILE A 424 18.57 -9.40 -26.14
CA ILE A 424 17.42 -10.32 -26.13
C ILE A 424 16.58 -10.04 -27.38
N ASP A 425 16.86 -10.77 -28.44
CA ASP A 425 16.14 -10.74 -29.71
C ASP A 425 15.20 -11.97 -29.86
N ALA A 426 14.50 -12.05 -30.98
CA ALA A 426 13.60 -13.18 -31.24
C ALA A 426 14.34 -14.53 -31.32
N GLY A 427 15.61 -14.53 -31.76
CA GLY A 427 16.45 -15.72 -31.80
C GLY A 427 16.72 -16.27 -30.41
N TYR A 428 17.19 -15.42 -29.48
CA TYR A 428 17.42 -15.75 -28.09
C TYR A 428 16.15 -16.24 -27.39
N VAL A 429 15.03 -15.55 -27.61
CA VAL A 429 13.74 -15.96 -27.03
C VAL A 429 13.30 -17.33 -27.54
N ASN A 430 13.46 -17.63 -28.83
CA ASN A 430 13.11 -18.93 -29.38
C ASN A 430 14.02 -20.06 -28.89
N GLU A 431 15.30 -19.81 -28.75
CA GLU A 431 16.25 -20.78 -28.20
C GLU A 431 15.90 -21.20 -26.78
N ARG A 432 15.51 -20.25 -25.92
CA ARG A 432 15.22 -20.50 -24.51
C ARG A 432 13.79 -20.95 -24.22
N LEU A 433 12.82 -20.49 -25.00
CA LEU A 433 11.39 -20.66 -24.72
C LEU A 433 10.63 -21.38 -25.87
N GLY A 434 11.27 -21.64 -27.02
CA GLY A 434 10.59 -22.19 -28.19
C GLY A 434 9.95 -23.57 -27.94
N GLU A 435 10.63 -24.45 -27.23
CA GLU A 435 10.12 -25.75 -26.85
C GLU A 435 8.94 -25.65 -25.87
N LEU A 436 9.02 -24.74 -24.89
CA LEU A 436 7.95 -24.52 -23.92
C LEU A 436 6.66 -23.98 -24.55
N ALA A 437 6.78 -23.24 -25.64
CA ALA A 437 5.61 -22.71 -26.36
C ALA A 437 4.86 -23.78 -27.17
N VAL A 438 5.54 -24.88 -27.52
CA VAL A 438 5.00 -25.97 -28.34
C VAL A 438 4.41 -27.11 -27.51
N ASP A 439 5.07 -27.45 -26.39
CA ASP A 439 4.71 -28.57 -25.53
C ASP A 439 3.74 -28.12 -24.42
N GLU A 440 2.48 -28.63 -24.49
CA GLU A 440 1.45 -28.30 -23.50
C GLU A 440 1.78 -28.83 -22.10
N ASP A 441 2.40 -30.01 -22.01
CA ASP A 441 2.73 -30.57 -20.69
C ASP A 441 3.88 -29.80 -20.04
N MET A 442 4.91 -29.45 -20.81
CA MET A 442 6.00 -28.62 -20.33
C MET A 442 5.52 -27.21 -19.93
N SER A 443 4.61 -26.60 -20.69
CA SER A 443 4.07 -25.29 -20.35
C SER A 443 3.20 -25.29 -19.07
N ARG A 444 2.56 -26.39 -18.73
CA ARG A 444 1.79 -26.52 -17.47
C ARG A 444 2.66 -26.65 -16.22
N TYR A 445 3.84 -27.26 -16.36
CA TYR A 445 4.73 -27.52 -15.22
C TYR A 445 5.81 -26.46 -15.02
N VAL A 446 6.20 -25.77 -16.09
CA VAL A 446 7.36 -24.85 -16.07
C VAL A 446 6.93 -23.38 -16.16
N LEU A 447 5.82 -23.06 -16.78
CA LEU A 447 5.26 -21.72 -16.95
C LEU A 447 3.90 -21.57 -16.25
#